data_5e66eb1ebeb09adcf170d32012551fb1
#
_entry.id   5e66eb1ebeb09adcf170d32012551fb1
#
_cell.length_a   1.000
_cell.length_b   1.000
_cell.length_c   1.000
_cell.angle_alpha   90.00
_cell.angle_beta   90.00
_cell.angle_gamma   90.00
#
_symmetry.space_group_name_H-M   'P 1'
#
loop_
_entity.id
_entity.type
_entity.pdbx_description
1 polymer ?
#
loop_
_entity_poly.entity_id
_entity_poly.type
_entity_poly.pdbx_seq_one_letter_code
_entity_poly.pdbx_strand_id
1 'polypeptide(L)'
;MDSNLPEIFDTIVIGGGAAGITAAIYTVRKNLKVLMLTKNIGGQAALSGDVENYPGFTMITGADLAKKFKAELLAFDSKGLWVKEGVEVTALYGADPSFTITTSDGRKYLGKTVIIATGRIPKMLGIPG
;
A
#
# COMPACT_ATOMS: atom_id res chain seq x y z
N MET A 1 15.38 -11.31 8.06
CA MET A 1 14.12 -12.06 8.14
C MET A 1 13.39 -11.59 9.40
N ASP A 2 12.24 -10.99 9.24
CA ASP A 2 11.48 -10.50 10.38
C ASP A 2 10.82 -11.68 11.08
N SER A 3 11.44 -12.13 12.18
CA SER A 3 10.95 -13.24 12.99
C SER A 3 9.59 -12.97 13.66
N ASN A 4 9.09 -11.72 13.58
CA ASN A 4 7.86 -11.27 14.21
C ASN A 4 6.67 -11.12 13.23
N LEU A 5 6.84 -11.54 11.97
CA LEU A 5 5.72 -11.51 11.03
C LEU A 5 4.72 -12.62 11.36
N PRO A 6 3.42 -12.32 11.31
CA PRO A 6 2.40 -13.35 11.37
C PRO A 6 2.59 -14.39 10.26
N GLU A 7 2.27 -15.64 10.55
CA GLU A 7 2.26 -16.73 9.56
C GLU A 7 1.20 -16.48 8.48
N ILE A 8 0.06 -15.95 8.89
CA ILE A 8 -1.03 -15.55 8.00
C ILE A 8 -1.58 -14.20 8.41
N PHE A 9 -1.84 -13.34 7.43
CA PHE A 9 -2.49 -12.04 7.64
C PHE A 9 -3.99 -12.14 7.40
N ASP A 10 -4.76 -11.33 8.10
CA ASP A 10 -6.20 -11.23 7.83
C ASP A 10 -6.43 -10.55 6.48
N THR A 11 -5.62 -9.54 6.17
CA THR A 11 -5.71 -8.81 4.90
C THR A 11 -4.32 -8.45 4.40
N ILE A 12 -4.07 -8.63 3.11
CA ILE A 12 -2.89 -8.11 2.42
C ILE A 12 -3.35 -7.02 1.45
N VAL A 13 -2.80 -5.82 1.62
CA VAL A 13 -3.07 -4.68 0.74
C VAL A 13 -1.91 -4.54 -0.25
N ILE A 14 -2.21 -4.57 -1.53
CA ILE A 14 -1.23 -4.41 -2.61
C ILE A 14 -1.36 -3.01 -3.19
N GLY A 15 -0.36 -2.20 -2.95
CA GLY A 15 -0.30 -0.81 -3.39
C GLY A 15 -0.37 0.19 -2.24
N GLY A 16 0.49 1.21 -2.30
CA GLY A 16 0.68 2.23 -1.25
C GLY A 16 0.26 3.63 -1.68
N GLY A 17 -0.65 3.76 -2.63
CA GLY A 17 -1.30 5.03 -2.94
C GLY A 17 -2.43 5.36 -1.97
N ALA A 18 -3.17 6.43 -2.22
CA ALA A 18 -4.25 6.87 -1.35
C ALA A 18 -5.28 5.78 -1.05
N ALA A 19 -5.65 5.00 -2.05
CA ALA A 19 -6.62 3.91 -1.89
C ALA A 19 -6.08 2.79 -0.98
N GLY A 20 -4.85 2.34 -1.20
CA GLY A 20 -4.23 1.30 -0.40
C GLY A 20 -3.99 1.73 1.05
N ILE A 21 -3.51 2.95 1.25
CA ILE A 21 -3.31 3.53 2.58
C ILE A 21 -4.64 3.60 3.34
N THR A 22 -5.68 4.11 2.70
CA THR A 22 -7.02 4.20 3.30
C THR A 22 -7.54 2.81 3.67
N ALA A 23 -7.44 1.85 2.76
CA ALA A 23 -7.85 0.48 3.02
C ALA A 23 -7.10 -0.14 4.22
N ALA A 24 -5.78 0.05 4.29
CA ALA A 24 -4.97 -0.44 5.39
C ALA A 24 -5.36 0.18 6.73
N ILE A 25 -5.56 1.50 6.78
CA ILE A 25 -5.98 2.21 8.00
C ILE A 25 -7.35 1.70 8.49
N TYR A 26 -8.33 1.61 7.60
CA TYR A 26 -9.65 1.09 7.97
C TYR A 26 -9.58 -0.35 8.47
N THR A 27 -8.78 -1.17 7.84
CA THR A 27 -8.66 -2.60 8.17
C THR A 27 -7.95 -2.81 9.51
N VAL A 28 -6.82 -2.14 9.73
CA VAL A 28 -6.07 -2.26 10.99
C VAL A 28 -6.87 -1.73 12.19
N ARG A 29 -7.69 -0.71 11.99
CA ARG A 29 -8.58 -0.19 13.04
C ARG A 29 -9.68 -1.17 13.47
N LYS A 30 -9.89 -2.24 12.69
CA LYS A 30 -10.77 -3.36 13.06
C LYS A 30 -10.03 -4.46 13.84
N ASN A 31 -8.82 -4.17 14.32
CA ASN A 31 -7.94 -5.12 15.01
C ASN A 31 -7.55 -6.34 14.14
N LEU A 32 -7.51 -6.15 12.83
CA LEU A 32 -7.06 -7.16 11.89
C LEU A 32 -5.55 -7.04 11.68
N LYS A 33 -4.91 -8.17 11.39
CA LYS A 33 -3.49 -8.23 11.01
C LYS A 33 -3.36 -7.90 9.54
N VAL A 34 -2.74 -6.76 9.23
CA VAL A 34 -2.66 -6.21 7.88
C VAL A 34 -1.21 -6.15 7.42
N LEU A 35 -0.95 -6.66 6.22
CA LEU A 35 0.32 -6.46 5.53
C LEU A 35 0.08 -5.56 4.32
N MET A 36 0.86 -4.50 4.19
CA MET A 36 0.91 -3.70 2.97
C MET A 36 2.19 -4.03 2.19
N LEU A 37 2.04 -4.33 0.90
CA LEU A 37 3.13 -4.56 -0.04
C LEU A 37 3.08 -3.48 -1.11
N THR A 38 4.16 -2.71 -1.26
CA THR A 38 4.19 -1.60 -2.22
C THR A 38 5.60 -1.28 -2.68
N LYS A 39 5.73 -0.76 -3.91
CA LYS A 39 6.99 -0.20 -4.40
C LYS A 39 7.35 1.09 -3.67
N ASN A 40 6.38 1.97 -3.53
CA ASN A 40 6.53 3.25 -2.85
C ASN A 40 5.22 3.66 -2.18
N ILE A 41 5.32 4.49 -1.18
CA ILE A 41 4.16 5.06 -0.49
C ILE A 41 3.89 6.45 -1.07
N GLY A 42 2.60 6.71 -1.35
CA GLY A 42 2.13 7.99 -1.88
C GLY A 42 1.49 7.88 -3.28
N GLY A 43 1.98 6.95 -4.09
CA GLY A 43 1.42 6.71 -5.43
C GLY A 43 1.37 7.96 -6.30
N GLN A 44 0.33 8.10 -7.10
CA GLN A 44 0.15 9.25 -7.99
C GLN A 44 -0.06 10.57 -7.25
N ALA A 45 -0.58 10.53 -6.02
CA ALA A 45 -0.74 11.73 -5.21
C ALA A 45 0.61 12.42 -4.96
N ALA A 46 1.67 11.65 -4.72
CA ALA A 46 3.01 12.19 -4.50
C ALA A 46 3.58 12.92 -5.74
N LEU A 47 3.10 12.58 -6.92
CA LEU A 47 3.54 13.17 -8.20
C LEU A 47 2.70 14.38 -8.62
N SER A 48 1.61 14.66 -7.91
CA SER A 48 0.77 15.82 -8.19
C SER A 48 1.49 17.11 -7.78
N GLY A 49 1.24 18.18 -8.50
CA GLY A 49 1.68 19.51 -8.14
C GLY A 49 0.84 20.09 -6.99
N ASP A 50 0.35 21.30 -7.18
CA ASP A 50 -0.54 21.93 -6.22
C ASP A 50 -1.92 21.28 -6.24
N VAL A 51 -2.40 20.93 -5.06
CA VAL A 51 -3.70 20.32 -4.84
C VAL A 51 -4.58 21.31 -4.07
N GLU A 52 -5.66 21.75 -4.70
CA GLU A 52 -6.57 22.78 -4.16
C GLU A 52 -7.99 22.25 -3.92
N ASN A 53 -8.21 20.97 -4.19
CA ASN A 53 -9.53 20.33 -4.08
C ASN A 53 -9.56 19.17 -3.07
N TYR A 54 -8.61 19.15 -2.13
CA TYR A 54 -8.62 18.20 -1.05
C TYR A 54 -9.19 18.84 0.21
N PRO A 55 -10.35 18.39 0.70
CA PRO A 55 -10.97 18.99 1.88
C PRO A 55 -10.03 18.97 3.09
N GLY A 56 -9.94 20.10 3.78
CA GLY A 56 -9.05 20.30 4.92
C GLY A 56 -7.82 21.12 4.60
N PHE A 57 -7.54 21.37 3.32
CA PHE A 57 -6.45 22.23 2.86
C PHE A 57 -6.94 23.20 1.80
N THR A 58 -6.62 24.49 1.95
CA THR A 58 -6.84 25.47 0.88
C THR A 58 -5.94 25.13 -0.31
N MET A 59 -4.69 24.78 -0.02
CA MET A 59 -3.72 24.29 -0.98
C MET A 59 -2.68 23.45 -0.25
N ILE A 60 -2.27 22.35 -0.86
CA ILE A 60 -1.17 21.50 -0.39
C ILE A 60 -0.49 20.89 -1.62
N THR A 61 0.84 20.71 -1.59
CA THR A 61 1.52 19.98 -2.65
C THR A 61 1.21 18.48 -2.56
N GLY A 62 1.21 17.81 -3.70
CA GLY A 62 1.02 16.34 -3.72
C GLY A 62 2.06 15.62 -2.87
N ALA A 63 3.32 16.10 -2.90
CA ALA A 63 4.40 15.54 -2.09
C ALA A 63 4.11 15.67 -0.58
N ASP A 64 3.63 16.83 -0.12
CA ASP A 64 3.33 17.03 1.29
C ASP A 64 2.08 16.26 1.72
N LEU A 65 1.10 16.14 0.83
CA LEU A 65 -0.08 15.32 1.08
C LEU A 65 0.30 13.84 1.23
N ALA A 66 1.17 13.33 0.36
CA ALA A 66 1.67 11.97 0.45
C ALA A 66 2.48 11.72 1.74
N LYS A 67 3.25 12.69 2.20
CA LYS A 67 3.95 12.62 3.49
C LYS A 67 2.98 12.50 4.66
N LYS A 68 1.87 13.21 4.62
CA LYS A 68 0.82 13.11 5.65
C LYS A 68 0.16 11.75 5.64
N PHE A 69 -0.15 11.20 4.48
CA PHE A 69 -0.69 9.85 4.34
C PHE A 69 0.29 8.80 4.90
N LYS A 70 1.57 8.92 4.56
CA LYS A 70 2.61 8.02 5.06
C LYS A 70 2.72 8.08 6.58
N ALA A 71 2.73 9.28 7.15
CA ALA A 71 2.83 9.47 8.60
C ALA A 71 1.64 8.83 9.33
N GLU A 72 0.43 9.00 8.81
CA GLU A 72 -0.76 8.40 9.39
C GLU A 72 -0.73 6.87 9.29
N LEU A 73 -0.34 6.33 8.15
CA LEU A 73 -0.18 4.89 7.96
C LEU A 73 0.83 4.30 8.95
N LEU A 74 2.01 4.91 9.04
CA LEU A 74 3.11 4.41 9.88
C LEU A 74 2.84 4.55 11.39
N ALA A 75 1.85 5.35 11.80
CA ALA A 75 1.41 5.40 13.18
C ALA A 75 0.84 4.04 13.66
N PHE A 76 0.42 3.18 12.74
CA PHE A 76 -0.05 1.82 13.04
C PHE A 76 1.04 0.75 12.88
N ASP A 77 2.24 1.13 12.47
CA ASP A 77 3.33 0.16 12.27
C ASP A 77 3.62 -0.59 13.59
N SER A 78 3.76 -1.91 13.49
CA SER A 78 3.90 -2.83 14.63
C SER A 78 2.70 -2.87 15.59
N LYS A 79 1.57 -2.26 15.21
CA LYS A 79 0.30 -2.26 15.97
C LYS A 79 -0.81 -2.99 15.21
N GLY A 80 -0.44 -4.08 14.52
CA GLY A 80 -1.33 -4.83 13.65
C GLY A 80 -1.13 -4.53 12.17
N LEU A 81 -0.29 -3.56 11.83
CA LEU A 81 0.12 -3.25 10.47
C LEU A 81 1.60 -3.55 10.28
N TRP A 82 1.94 -4.17 9.17
CA TRP A 82 3.31 -4.35 8.67
C TRP A 82 3.37 -3.77 7.26
N VAL A 83 4.37 -2.93 7.00
CA VAL A 83 4.56 -2.29 5.70
C VAL A 83 5.88 -2.73 5.10
N LYS A 84 5.82 -3.28 3.90
CA LYS A 84 6.99 -3.63 3.08
C LYS A 84 7.03 -2.70 1.88
N GLU A 85 7.85 -1.68 1.96
CA GLU A 85 8.12 -0.74 0.87
C GLU A 85 9.30 -1.23 0.04
N GLY A 86 9.33 -0.91 -1.25
CA GLY A 86 10.39 -1.32 -2.16
C GLY A 86 10.21 -2.72 -2.74
N VAL A 87 9.04 -3.31 -2.62
CA VAL A 87 8.72 -4.63 -3.18
C VAL A 87 7.61 -4.54 -4.21
N GLU A 88 7.67 -5.41 -5.19
CA GLU A 88 6.64 -5.57 -6.22
C GLU A 88 5.98 -6.93 -6.06
N VAL A 89 4.66 -6.97 -6.10
CA VAL A 89 3.91 -8.22 -6.15
C VAL A 89 3.99 -8.77 -7.57
N THR A 90 4.47 -9.98 -7.69
CA THR A 90 4.67 -10.65 -9.00
C THR A 90 3.63 -11.72 -9.28
N ALA A 91 2.98 -12.26 -8.24
CA ALA A 91 1.97 -13.30 -8.42
C ALA A 91 1.01 -13.33 -7.23
N LEU A 92 -0.22 -13.72 -7.54
CA LEU A 92 -1.30 -13.95 -6.60
C LEU A 92 -1.96 -15.28 -6.95
N TYR A 93 -2.00 -16.20 -6.00
CA TYR A 93 -2.60 -17.51 -6.17
C TYR A 93 -3.58 -17.81 -5.06
N GLY A 94 -4.46 -18.73 -5.34
CA GLY A 94 -5.35 -19.32 -4.35
C GLY A 94 -6.77 -18.77 -4.44
N ALA A 95 -7.52 -19.21 -3.47
CA ALA A 95 -8.92 -18.87 -3.27
C ALA A 95 -9.22 -19.07 -1.79
N ASP A 96 -10.46 -18.81 -1.37
CA ASP A 96 -10.88 -19.11 -0.01
C ASP A 96 -10.43 -20.54 0.40
N PRO A 97 -9.79 -20.75 1.57
CA PRO A 97 -9.69 -19.85 2.71
C PRO A 97 -8.43 -18.95 2.72
N SER A 98 -7.51 -19.07 1.78
CA SER A 98 -6.31 -18.25 1.80
C SER A 98 -5.68 -18.03 0.43
N PHE A 99 -5.01 -16.89 0.29
CA PHE A 99 -4.26 -16.49 -0.90
C PHE A 99 -2.77 -16.47 -0.60
N THR A 100 -1.96 -16.83 -1.59
CA THR A 100 -0.50 -16.71 -1.54
C THR A 100 -0.06 -15.57 -2.46
N ILE A 101 0.67 -14.61 -1.91
CA ILE A 101 1.23 -13.49 -2.65
C ILE A 101 2.75 -13.66 -2.72
N THR A 102 3.31 -13.60 -3.93
CA THR A 102 4.74 -13.65 -4.18
C THR A 102 5.25 -12.25 -4.53
N THR A 103 6.39 -11.89 -3.96
CA THR A 103 7.03 -10.59 -4.21
C THR A 103 8.32 -10.76 -5.00
N SER A 104 8.80 -9.64 -5.57
CA SER A 104 9.98 -9.58 -6.45
C SER A 104 11.27 -10.03 -5.76
N ASP A 105 11.32 -9.98 -4.44
CA ASP A 105 12.45 -10.49 -3.64
C ASP A 105 12.36 -12.00 -3.36
N GLY A 106 11.41 -12.70 -3.98
CA GLY A 106 11.22 -14.15 -3.86
C GLY A 106 10.45 -14.58 -2.61
N ARG A 107 9.98 -13.67 -1.80
CA ARG A 107 9.21 -14.01 -0.60
C ARG A 107 7.76 -14.31 -0.93
N LYS A 108 7.14 -15.10 -0.06
CA LYS A 108 5.71 -15.44 -0.15
C LYS A 108 5.01 -15.07 1.15
N TYR A 109 3.81 -14.54 1.01
CA TYR A 109 2.97 -14.15 2.13
C TYR A 109 1.60 -14.77 1.98
N LEU A 110 1.01 -15.19 3.10
CA LEU A 110 -0.33 -15.75 3.15
C LEU A 110 -1.31 -14.75 3.73
N GLY A 111 -2.44 -14.57 3.07
CA GLY A 111 -3.53 -13.71 3.51
C GLY A 111 -4.87 -14.37 3.34
N LYS A 112 -5.78 -14.14 4.29
CA LYS A 112 -7.16 -14.61 4.19
C LYS A 112 -7.93 -13.81 3.14
N THR A 113 -7.62 -12.53 3.01
CA THR A 113 -8.21 -11.62 2.03
C THR A 113 -7.13 -10.76 1.39
N VAL A 114 -7.39 -10.25 0.19
CA VAL A 114 -6.47 -9.39 -0.55
C VAL A 114 -7.23 -8.17 -1.08
N ILE A 115 -6.65 -6.99 -0.90
CA ILE A 115 -7.15 -5.75 -1.48
C ILE A 115 -6.14 -5.29 -2.52
N ILE A 116 -6.56 -5.24 -3.77
CA ILE A 116 -5.72 -4.79 -4.90
C ILE A 116 -5.96 -3.31 -5.12
N ALA A 117 -4.95 -2.50 -4.82
CA ALA A 117 -4.99 -1.04 -4.94
C ALA A 117 -3.75 -0.52 -5.68
N THR A 118 -3.39 -1.19 -6.77
CA THR A 118 -2.13 -0.96 -7.50
C THR A 118 -2.10 0.33 -8.30
N GLY A 119 -3.25 0.95 -8.51
CA GLY A 119 -3.35 2.23 -9.20
C GLY A 119 -3.00 2.16 -10.68
N ARG A 120 -2.47 3.28 -11.19
CA ARG A 120 -2.13 3.46 -12.60
C ARG A 120 -0.75 4.11 -12.71
N ILE A 121 -0.03 3.76 -13.76
CA ILE A 121 1.23 4.41 -14.14
C ILE A 121 0.99 5.08 -15.49
N PRO A 122 1.41 6.36 -15.68
CA PRO A 122 1.32 7.01 -16.97
C PRO A 122 2.06 6.22 -18.05
N LYS A 123 1.41 6.02 -19.18
CA LYS A 123 2.02 5.34 -20.31
C LYS A 123 2.99 6.30 -21.01
N MET A 124 4.25 5.95 -21.04
CA MET A 124 5.24 6.70 -21.79
C MET A 124 5.13 6.37 -23.27
N LEU A 125 5.05 7.39 -24.11
CA LEU A 125 4.93 7.20 -25.56
C LEU A 125 6.23 6.79 -26.23
N GLY A 126 7.38 7.04 -25.58
CA GLY A 126 8.70 6.70 -26.12
C GLY A 126 9.08 7.51 -27.35
N ILE A 127 8.49 8.68 -27.56
CA ILE A 127 8.79 9.60 -28.65
C ILE A 127 9.51 10.84 -28.13
N PRO A 128 10.40 11.45 -28.92
CA PRO A 128 11.07 12.71 -28.55
C PRO A 128 10.06 13.87 -28.45
N GLY A 129 10.27 14.75 -27.45
CA GLY A 129 9.45 15.94 -27.28
C GLY A 129 8.96 16.18 -25.91
#